data_e0495b9efced54f23ed64a2ff54336a8
#
_entry.id   e0495b9efced54f23ed64a2ff54336a8
#
_cell.length_a   1.000
_cell.length_b   1.000
_cell.length_c   1.000
_cell.angle_alpha   90.00
_cell.angle_beta   90.00
_cell.angle_gamma   90.00
#
_symmetry.space_group_name_H-M   'P 1'
#
loop_
_entity.id
_entity.type
_entity.pdbx_description
1 polymer ?
#
loop_
_entity_poly.entity_id
_entity_poly.type
_entity_poly.pdbx_seq_one_letter_code
_entity_poly.pdbx_strand_id
1 'polypeptide(L)'
;MLIMARYVFSDLHAQTNLWEQIKNYIKKDDELICLGDCVDRGPGGITILQEVLADPRITMLRGNHEDFIINNDDYMWYVNGGNGTKEAIEALTDIERQKLIKNLKSLPDIIEMDNIEGKHLVLCHAGTDPWMTKRDLELMGRKDPYVWDRRHIHGDWSSKPEFKDTYVIHGHTPVTAEPALIKWMDPRLPGDENYDPEYTPRVSRYCRGHKICIDMGCFYTSRTCLFNIDTFEAIYFDNKEDI
;
A
#
# COMPACT_ATOMS: atom_id res chain seq x y z
N MET A 1 24.92 -6.53 -17.46
CA MET A 1 23.49 -6.76 -17.54
C MET A 1 22.83 -5.86 -16.51
N LEU A 2 22.02 -4.91 -16.90
CA LEU A 2 21.19 -4.15 -15.94
C LEU A 2 20.22 -5.17 -15.34
N ILE A 3 20.30 -5.36 -14.03
CA ILE A 3 19.37 -6.23 -13.30
C ILE A 3 18.06 -5.43 -13.23
N MET A 4 16.99 -5.98 -13.79
CA MET A 4 15.61 -5.52 -13.63
C MET A 4 15.28 -5.50 -12.14
N ALA A 5 14.87 -4.36 -11.61
CA ALA A 5 14.45 -4.26 -10.22
C ALA A 5 12.94 -4.45 -10.11
N ARG A 6 12.49 -5.05 -9.01
CA ARG A 6 11.07 -5.23 -8.69
C ARG A 6 10.73 -4.42 -7.44
N TYR A 7 9.83 -3.45 -7.60
CA TYR A 7 9.45 -2.54 -6.53
C TYR A 7 7.98 -2.68 -6.16
N VAL A 8 7.69 -2.43 -4.90
CA VAL A 8 6.32 -2.32 -4.37
C VAL A 8 6.12 -0.92 -3.82
N PHE A 9 4.96 -0.33 -4.06
CA PHE A 9 4.51 0.93 -3.46
C PHE A 9 3.03 0.83 -3.07
N SER A 10 2.57 1.74 -2.21
CA SER A 10 1.21 1.73 -1.67
C SER A 10 0.75 3.12 -1.26
N ASP A 11 -0.56 3.29 -1.16
CA ASP A 11 -1.21 4.41 -0.45
C ASP A 11 -0.75 5.80 -0.92
N LEU A 12 -0.66 6.01 -2.25
CA LEU A 12 -0.26 7.31 -2.83
C LEU A 12 -1.32 8.39 -2.67
N HIS A 13 -2.58 8.02 -2.47
CA HIS A 13 -3.67 8.94 -2.17
C HIS A 13 -3.67 10.20 -3.05
N ALA A 14 -3.63 10.02 -4.37
CA ALA A 14 -3.66 11.08 -5.36
C ALA A 14 -2.56 12.17 -5.18
N GLN A 15 -1.44 11.85 -4.53
CA GLN A 15 -0.28 12.75 -4.37
C GLN A 15 0.58 12.72 -5.63
N THR A 16 0.19 13.48 -6.65
CA THR A 16 0.82 13.48 -7.99
C THR A 16 2.30 13.85 -7.95
N ASN A 17 2.72 14.77 -7.07
CA ASN A 17 4.12 15.16 -6.94
C ASN A 17 5.01 13.99 -6.49
N LEU A 18 4.53 13.15 -5.57
CA LEU A 18 5.24 11.94 -5.14
C LEU A 18 5.27 10.90 -6.26
N TRP A 19 4.16 10.75 -6.99
CA TRP A 19 4.09 9.86 -8.13
C TRP A 19 5.05 10.27 -9.26
N GLU A 20 5.18 11.56 -9.56
CA GLU A 20 6.16 12.05 -10.54
C GLU A 20 7.61 11.72 -10.13
N GLN A 21 7.94 11.84 -8.85
CA GLN A 21 9.28 11.45 -8.35
C GLN A 21 9.52 9.94 -8.54
N ILE A 22 8.53 9.10 -8.25
CA ILE A 22 8.61 7.65 -8.50
C ILE A 22 8.84 7.39 -9.99
N LYS A 23 8.04 7.98 -10.89
CA LYS A 23 8.17 7.80 -12.34
C LYS A 23 9.55 8.21 -12.87
N ASN A 24 10.13 9.29 -12.30
CA ASN A 24 11.46 9.75 -12.67
C ASN A 24 12.59 8.84 -12.15
N TYR A 25 12.34 8.08 -11.10
CA TYR A 25 13.32 7.16 -10.50
C TYR A 25 13.38 5.81 -11.21
N ILE A 26 12.21 5.24 -11.54
CA ILE A 26 12.10 3.90 -12.12
C ILE A 26 12.68 3.84 -13.54
N LYS A 27 13.29 2.72 -13.89
CA LYS A 27 13.83 2.47 -15.22
C LYS A 27 12.81 1.77 -16.11
N LYS A 28 13.09 1.77 -17.41
CA LYS A 28 12.18 1.20 -18.41
C LYS A 28 11.87 -0.28 -18.18
N ASP A 29 12.85 -1.03 -17.68
CA ASP A 29 12.75 -2.49 -17.52
C ASP A 29 12.38 -2.89 -16.07
N ASP A 30 12.15 -1.94 -15.16
CA ASP A 30 11.73 -2.23 -13.80
C ASP A 30 10.27 -2.68 -13.76
N GLU A 31 9.94 -3.61 -12.87
CA GLU A 31 8.57 -4.05 -12.58
C GLU A 31 8.08 -3.42 -11.28
N LEU A 32 6.81 -3.04 -11.26
CA LEU A 32 6.19 -2.43 -10.10
C LEU A 32 4.94 -3.18 -9.68
N ILE A 33 4.72 -3.23 -8.37
CA ILE A 33 3.47 -3.71 -7.78
C ILE A 33 2.89 -2.58 -6.94
N CYS A 34 1.67 -2.16 -7.26
CA CYS A 34 0.90 -1.21 -6.47
C CYS A 34 -0.03 -1.97 -5.54
N LEU A 35 0.07 -1.76 -4.23
CA LEU A 35 -0.80 -2.44 -3.27
C LEU A 35 -2.18 -1.79 -3.13
N GLY A 36 -2.49 -0.73 -3.88
CA GLY A 36 -3.77 -0.03 -3.84
C GLY A 36 -3.68 1.38 -3.26
N ASP A 37 -4.83 2.00 -3.10
CA ASP A 37 -5.04 3.35 -2.58
C ASP A 37 -4.29 4.43 -3.38
N CYS A 38 -4.53 4.42 -4.70
CA CYS A 38 -4.02 5.44 -5.62
C CYS A 38 -4.84 6.73 -5.64
N VAL A 39 -6.03 6.72 -5.07
CA VAL A 39 -7.05 7.78 -5.13
C VAL A 39 -7.32 8.40 -3.77
N ASP A 40 -8.16 9.43 -3.76
CA ASP A 40 -8.67 10.14 -2.59
C ASP A 40 -7.63 10.97 -1.82
N ARG A 41 -8.11 11.89 -1.00
CA ARG A 41 -7.35 12.77 -0.09
C ARG A 41 -6.48 13.80 -0.80
N GLY A 42 -5.71 13.42 -1.80
CA GLY A 42 -4.80 14.32 -2.54
C GLY A 42 -5.47 15.02 -3.73
N PRO A 43 -4.75 15.96 -4.36
CA PRO A 43 -5.31 16.81 -5.41
C PRO A 43 -5.43 16.12 -6.78
N GLY A 44 -4.83 14.97 -6.97
CA GLY A 44 -4.72 14.31 -8.28
C GLY A 44 -5.96 13.58 -8.76
N GLY A 45 -7.03 13.52 -7.96
CA GLY A 45 -8.26 12.80 -8.31
C GLY A 45 -7.98 11.35 -8.73
N ILE A 46 -8.23 11.01 -9.99
CA ILE A 46 -7.99 9.66 -10.54
C ILE A 46 -6.73 9.55 -11.42
N THR A 47 -5.90 10.59 -11.48
CA THR A 47 -4.75 10.65 -12.40
C THR A 47 -3.79 9.48 -12.16
N ILE A 48 -3.35 9.27 -10.91
CA ILE A 48 -2.42 8.18 -10.57
C ILE A 48 -3.04 6.83 -10.93
N LEU A 49 -4.31 6.61 -10.56
CA LEU A 49 -5.02 5.37 -10.85
C LEU A 49 -5.07 5.09 -12.35
N GLN A 50 -5.37 6.10 -13.17
CA GLN A 50 -5.41 5.93 -14.63
C GLN A 50 -4.03 5.59 -15.21
N GLU A 51 -2.96 6.23 -14.75
CA GLU A 51 -1.60 5.95 -15.19
C GLU A 51 -1.13 4.56 -14.73
N VAL A 52 -1.40 4.18 -13.49
CA VAL A 52 -1.08 2.85 -12.94
C VAL A 52 -1.79 1.74 -13.72
N LEU A 53 -3.08 1.91 -14.02
CA LEU A 53 -3.85 0.93 -14.79
C LEU A 53 -3.45 0.86 -16.29
N ALA A 54 -2.79 1.89 -16.81
CA ALA A 54 -2.35 1.95 -18.19
C ALA A 54 -0.91 1.46 -18.40
N ASP A 55 -0.07 1.45 -17.37
CA ASP A 55 1.33 1.03 -17.49
C ASP A 55 1.45 -0.50 -17.39
N PRO A 56 1.87 -1.20 -18.47
CA PRO A 56 1.97 -2.66 -18.48
C PRO A 56 3.06 -3.22 -17.54
N ARG A 57 3.93 -2.38 -16.98
CA ARG A 57 4.94 -2.77 -16.00
C ARG A 57 4.39 -2.84 -14.59
N ILE A 58 3.17 -2.31 -14.36
CA ILE A 58 2.59 -2.21 -13.03
C ILE A 58 1.49 -3.25 -12.87
N THR A 59 1.63 -4.10 -11.87
CA THR A 59 0.54 -4.95 -11.39
C THR A 59 -0.09 -4.27 -10.19
N MET A 60 -1.40 -3.99 -10.25
CA MET A 60 -2.13 -3.33 -9.17
C MET A 60 -2.99 -4.30 -8.39
N LEU A 61 -2.98 -4.20 -7.06
CA LEU A 61 -3.94 -4.80 -6.14
C LEU A 61 -5.06 -3.81 -5.80
N ARG A 62 -6.19 -4.34 -5.36
CA ARG A 62 -7.31 -3.54 -4.89
C ARG A 62 -7.04 -3.02 -3.48
N GLY A 63 -7.08 -1.68 -3.31
CA GLY A 63 -7.12 -1.02 -2.02
C GLY A 63 -8.56 -0.74 -1.56
N ASN A 64 -8.72 -0.33 -0.32
CA ASN A 64 -10.05 0.01 0.21
C ASN A 64 -10.60 1.32 -0.37
N HIS A 65 -9.77 2.20 -0.87
CA HIS A 65 -10.22 3.40 -1.57
C HIS A 65 -10.71 3.10 -2.98
N GLU A 66 -10.13 2.14 -3.69
CA GLU A 66 -10.72 1.61 -4.92
C GLU A 66 -12.05 0.88 -4.65
N ASP A 67 -12.18 0.22 -3.49
CA ASP A 67 -13.41 -0.46 -3.09
C ASP A 67 -14.57 0.52 -2.86
N PHE A 68 -14.32 1.76 -2.38
CA PHE A 68 -15.32 2.81 -2.33
C PHE A 68 -15.88 3.17 -3.71
N ILE A 69 -15.03 3.25 -4.74
CA ILE A 69 -15.47 3.50 -6.12
C ILE A 69 -16.36 2.37 -6.62
N ILE A 70 -15.99 1.11 -6.33
CA ILE A 70 -16.71 -0.10 -6.77
C ILE A 70 -18.09 -0.17 -6.14
N ASN A 71 -18.18 0.12 -4.82
CA ASN A 71 -19.40 -0.05 -4.03
C ASN A 71 -20.28 1.20 -3.97
N ASN A 72 -19.73 2.35 -4.36
CA ASN A 72 -20.39 3.65 -4.33
C ASN A 72 -21.01 3.98 -2.95
N ASP A 73 -20.25 3.72 -1.87
CA ASP A 73 -20.66 4.09 -0.51
C ASP A 73 -20.38 5.57 -0.27
N ASP A 74 -21.32 6.41 -0.71
CA ASP A 74 -21.17 7.86 -0.72
C ASP A 74 -20.77 8.46 0.63
N TYR A 75 -21.35 7.97 1.73
CA TYR A 75 -21.03 8.51 3.05
C TYR A 75 -19.64 8.14 3.52
N MET A 76 -19.31 6.85 3.48
CA MET A 76 -17.99 6.38 3.92
C MET A 76 -16.88 6.91 3.01
N TRP A 77 -17.15 7.02 1.72
CA TRP A 77 -16.20 7.58 0.77
C TRP A 77 -15.95 9.07 1.03
N TYR A 78 -17.03 9.85 1.28
CA TYR A 78 -16.93 11.27 1.65
C TYR A 78 -16.04 11.49 2.89
N VAL A 79 -16.32 10.79 3.99
CA VAL A 79 -15.57 10.97 5.25
C VAL A 79 -14.12 10.49 5.17
N ASN A 80 -13.79 9.69 4.16
CA ASN A 80 -12.43 9.23 3.87
C ASN A 80 -11.71 10.06 2.79
N GLY A 81 -12.27 11.21 2.39
CA GLY A 81 -11.61 12.17 1.50
C GLY A 81 -11.84 11.92 0.01
N GLY A 82 -12.94 11.25 -0.35
CA GLY A 82 -13.25 10.84 -1.72
C GLY A 82 -13.81 11.92 -2.65
N ASN A 83 -14.06 13.15 -2.19
CA ASN A 83 -14.74 14.20 -2.97
C ASN A 83 -14.08 14.46 -4.33
N GLY A 84 -12.78 14.74 -4.33
CA GLY A 84 -12.04 15.06 -5.57
C GLY A 84 -12.02 13.88 -6.54
N THR A 85 -11.91 12.66 -6.03
CA THR A 85 -11.99 11.44 -6.84
C THR A 85 -13.39 11.28 -7.45
N LYS A 86 -14.45 11.49 -6.66
CA LYS A 86 -15.82 11.38 -7.11
C LYS A 86 -16.11 12.40 -8.21
N GLU A 87 -15.76 13.66 -8.02
CA GLU A 87 -15.88 14.70 -9.05
C GLU A 87 -15.16 14.32 -10.35
N ALA A 88 -13.94 13.80 -10.25
CA ALA A 88 -13.17 13.36 -11.41
C ALA A 88 -13.84 12.18 -12.14
N ILE A 89 -14.45 11.24 -11.41
CA ILE A 89 -15.18 10.11 -12.00
C ILE A 89 -16.51 10.57 -12.62
N GLU A 90 -17.21 11.51 -12.02
CA GLU A 90 -18.45 12.08 -12.57
C GLU A 90 -18.20 12.86 -13.87
N ALA A 91 -17.01 13.44 -14.04
CA ALA A 91 -16.59 14.10 -15.27
C ALA A 91 -16.27 13.14 -16.43
N LEU A 92 -16.09 11.83 -16.16
CA LEU A 92 -15.90 10.81 -17.19
C LEU A 92 -17.20 10.56 -17.97
N THR A 93 -17.03 10.18 -19.25
CA THR A 93 -18.15 9.62 -20.02
C THR A 93 -18.64 8.30 -19.39
N ASP A 94 -19.88 7.91 -19.67
CA ASP A 94 -20.45 6.65 -19.16
C ASP A 94 -19.62 5.44 -19.58
N ILE A 95 -19.03 5.46 -20.77
CA ILE A 95 -18.18 4.38 -21.29
C ILE A 95 -16.88 4.29 -20.48
N GLU A 96 -16.24 5.42 -20.26
CA GLU A 96 -14.97 5.48 -19.48
C GLU A 96 -15.19 5.05 -18.02
N ARG A 97 -16.28 5.53 -17.42
CA ARG A 97 -16.66 5.16 -16.05
C ARG A 97 -16.94 3.67 -15.92
N GLN A 98 -17.71 3.08 -16.84
CA GLN A 98 -17.97 1.65 -16.85
C GLN A 98 -16.70 0.84 -17.05
N LYS A 99 -15.80 1.28 -17.94
CA LYS A 99 -14.49 0.65 -18.15
C LYS A 99 -13.63 0.71 -16.88
N LEU A 100 -13.57 1.87 -16.21
CA LEU A 100 -12.85 2.05 -14.96
C LEU A 100 -13.36 1.08 -13.88
N ILE A 101 -14.66 1.08 -13.61
CA ILE A 101 -15.30 0.19 -12.61
C ILE A 101 -15.04 -1.28 -12.95
N LYS A 102 -15.11 -1.66 -14.23
CA LYS A 102 -14.84 -3.03 -14.66
C LYS A 102 -13.37 -3.40 -14.37
N ASN A 103 -12.42 -2.52 -14.66
CA ASN A 103 -11.01 -2.75 -14.37
C ASN A 103 -10.79 -2.92 -12.87
N LEU A 104 -11.33 -2.01 -12.04
CA LEU A 104 -11.21 -2.09 -10.58
C LEU A 104 -11.77 -3.40 -10.01
N LYS A 105 -12.92 -3.85 -10.49
CA LYS A 105 -13.53 -5.14 -10.09
C LYS A 105 -12.70 -6.35 -10.47
N SER A 106 -11.80 -6.23 -11.44
CA SER A 106 -10.92 -7.32 -11.88
C SER A 106 -9.55 -7.34 -11.17
N LEU A 107 -9.26 -6.33 -10.34
CA LEU A 107 -8.01 -6.29 -9.59
C LEU A 107 -7.93 -7.46 -8.59
N PRO A 108 -6.77 -8.10 -8.48
CA PRO A 108 -6.54 -9.11 -7.44
C PRO A 108 -6.49 -8.47 -6.05
N ASP A 109 -6.86 -9.23 -5.02
CA ASP A 109 -6.75 -8.82 -3.61
C ASP A 109 -5.40 -9.19 -3.00
N ILE A 110 -4.71 -10.16 -3.61
CA ILE A 110 -3.47 -10.75 -3.09
C ILE A 110 -2.59 -11.22 -4.25
N ILE A 111 -1.28 -11.09 -4.09
CA ILE A 111 -0.27 -11.71 -4.94
C ILE A 111 0.66 -12.52 -4.05
N GLU A 112 0.94 -13.76 -4.47
CA GLU A 112 1.97 -14.60 -3.86
C GLU A 112 3.05 -14.87 -4.90
N MET A 113 4.32 -14.69 -4.51
CA MET A 113 5.47 -14.87 -5.40
C MET A 113 6.75 -15.11 -4.60
N ASP A 114 7.78 -15.62 -5.26
CA ASP A 114 9.10 -15.71 -4.63
C ASP A 114 10.00 -14.56 -5.09
N ASN A 115 10.85 -14.08 -4.20
CA ASN A 115 11.93 -13.18 -4.58
C ASN A 115 13.14 -13.95 -5.14
N ILE A 116 14.17 -13.23 -5.58
CA ILE A 116 15.38 -13.84 -6.17
C ILE A 116 16.17 -14.71 -5.19
N GLU A 117 15.97 -14.55 -3.88
CA GLU A 117 16.59 -15.36 -2.83
C GLU A 117 15.74 -16.56 -2.41
N GLY A 118 14.59 -16.78 -3.06
CA GLY A 118 13.65 -17.87 -2.75
C GLY A 118 12.82 -17.62 -1.50
N LYS A 119 12.70 -16.37 -1.03
CA LYS A 119 11.77 -15.98 0.04
C LYS A 119 10.36 -15.88 -0.52
N HIS A 120 9.40 -16.50 0.13
CA HIS A 120 8.00 -16.44 -0.25
C HIS A 120 7.37 -15.13 0.20
N LEU A 121 6.86 -14.35 -0.74
CA LEU A 121 6.25 -13.05 -0.51
C LEU A 121 4.75 -13.12 -0.69
N VAL A 122 4.02 -12.61 0.29
CA VAL A 122 2.57 -12.41 0.26
C VAL A 122 2.31 -10.91 0.27
N LEU A 123 1.76 -10.40 -0.83
CA LEU A 123 1.48 -8.99 -1.02
C LEU A 123 -0.03 -8.77 -1.04
N CYS A 124 -0.53 -7.90 -0.18
CA CYS A 124 -1.93 -7.48 -0.17
C CYS A 124 -2.05 -6.08 0.43
N HIS A 125 -3.15 -5.40 0.17
CA HIS A 125 -3.31 -4.02 0.61
C HIS A 125 -3.28 -3.88 2.14
N ALA A 126 -4.20 -4.56 2.85
CA ALA A 126 -4.33 -4.40 4.30
C ALA A 126 -3.42 -5.31 5.14
N GLY A 127 -2.80 -6.32 4.52
CA GLY A 127 -2.02 -7.34 5.21
C GLY A 127 -2.83 -8.58 5.59
N THR A 128 -2.13 -9.62 6.02
CA THR A 128 -2.74 -10.91 6.38
C THR A 128 -1.86 -11.71 7.32
N ASP A 129 -2.42 -12.81 7.79
CA ASP A 129 -1.70 -13.91 8.44
C ASP A 129 -1.58 -15.07 7.44
N PRO A 130 -0.38 -15.47 7.02
CA PRO A 130 -0.16 -16.33 5.84
C PRO A 130 -0.72 -17.76 5.96
N TRP A 131 -1.08 -18.22 7.18
CA TRP A 131 -1.72 -19.52 7.39
C TRP A 131 -3.24 -19.50 7.27
N MET A 132 -3.84 -18.31 7.09
CA MET A 132 -5.29 -18.15 6.99
C MET A 132 -5.68 -17.90 5.54
N THR A 133 -6.58 -18.72 5.03
CA THR A 133 -7.21 -18.43 3.74
C THR A 133 -8.19 -17.25 3.87
N LYS A 134 -8.53 -16.61 2.77
CA LYS A 134 -9.59 -15.58 2.74
C LYS A 134 -10.87 -16.09 3.39
N ARG A 135 -11.26 -17.36 3.10
CA ARG A 135 -12.44 -17.98 3.69
C ARG A 135 -12.35 -18.14 5.21
N ASP A 136 -11.17 -18.51 5.75
CA ASP A 136 -11.00 -18.63 7.19
C ASP A 136 -11.18 -17.28 7.88
N LEU A 137 -10.60 -16.21 7.28
CA LEU A 137 -10.71 -14.86 7.77
C LEU A 137 -12.15 -14.34 7.72
N GLU A 138 -12.88 -14.63 6.64
CA GLU A 138 -14.29 -14.28 6.48
C GLU A 138 -15.18 -15.01 7.49
N LEU A 139 -14.93 -16.30 7.73
CA LEU A 139 -15.63 -17.07 8.77
C LEU A 139 -15.40 -16.53 10.19
N MET A 140 -14.26 -15.85 10.43
CA MET A 140 -13.98 -15.11 11.65
C MET A 140 -14.62 -13.72 11.68
N GLY A 141 -15.51 -13.40 10.73
CA GLY A 141 -16.19 -12.10 10.62
C GLY A 141 -15.31 -10.98 10.08
N ARG A 142 -14.24 -11.32 9.34
CA ARG A 142 -13.40 -10.35 8.65
C ARG A 142 -13.95 -10.16 7.23
N LYS A 143 -14.57 -9.01 6.97
CA LYS A 143 -15.05 -8.66 5.61
C LYS A 143 -13.85 -8.18 4.78
N ASP A 144 -13.71 -8.70 3.57
CA ASP A 144 -12.63 -8.36 2.63
C ASP A 144 -11.26 -8.19 3.32
N PRO A 145 -10.75 -9.25 3.97
CA PRO A 145 -9.65 -9.14 4.93
C PRO A 145 -8.34 -8.62 4.31
N TYR A 146 -8.08 -8.92 3.05
CA TYR A 146 -6.89 -8.44 2.35
C TYR A 146 -6.94 -6.95 2.00
N VAL A 147 -8.13 -6.35 2.07
CA VAL A 147 -8.42 -4.96 1.66
C VAL A 147 -8.68 -4.05 2.86
N TRP A 148 -9.26 -4.57 3.96
CA TRP A 148 -9.77 -3.76 5.06
C TRP A 148 -9.25 -4.11 6.45
N ASP A 149 -8.69 -5.31 6.68
CA ASP A 149 -8.43 -5.80 8.03
C ASP A 149 -7.10 -5.24 8.60
N ARG A 150 -7.14 -4.82 9.87
CA ARG A 150 -5.96 -4.38 10.63
C ARG A 150 -5.57 -5.35 11.75
N ARG A 151 -6.37 -6.39 12.03
CA ARG A 151 -6.16 -7.30 13.17
C ARG A 151 -4.91 -8.15 13.04
N HIS A 152 -4.44 -8.40 11.80
CA HIS A 152 -3.19 -9.12 11.56
C HIS A 152 -1.96 -8.42 12.18
N ILE A 153 -2.01 -7.10 12.43
CA ILE A 153 -0.90 -6.32 12.98
C ILE A 153 -0.43 -6.87 14.32
N HIS A 154 -1.36 -7.37 15.13
CA HIS A 154 -1.08 -7.92 16.47
C HIS A 154 -0.73 -9.41 16.46
N GLY A 155 -0.82 -10.08 15.32
CA GLY A 155 -0.49 -11.52 15.19
C GLY A 155 1.02 -11.74 15.06
N ASP A 156 1.58 -12.65 15.86
CA ASP A 156 2.96 -13.13 15.70
C ASP A 156 2.97 -14.62 15.33
N TRP A 157 3.46 -14.91 14.15
CA TRP A 157 3.61 -16.26 13.60
C TRP A 157 5.03 -16.60 13.22
N SER A 158 5.97 -15.68 13.40
CA SER A 158 7.37 -15.81 13.01
C SER A 158 8.11 -16.97 13.67
N SER A 159 7.57 -17.52 14.77
CA SER A 159 8.11 -18.70 15.46
C SER A 159 7.72 -20.02 14.81
N LYS A 160 6.79 -20.02 13.83
CA LYS A 160 6.35 -21.23 13.15
C LYS A 160 7.34 -21.63 12.06
N PRO A 161 7.97 -22.82 12.10
CA PRO A 161 9.03 -23.23 11.18
C PRO A 161 8.58 -23.22 9.69
N GLU A 162 7.32 -23.51 9.43
CA GLU A 162 6.73 -23.54 8.09
C GLU A 162 6.70 -22.18 7.39
N PHE A 163 6.77 -21.09 8.15
CA PHE A 163 6.76 -19.71 7.62
C PHE A 163 8.09 -18.97 7.77
N LYS A 164 9.18 -19.68 8.07
CA LYS A 164 10.50 -19.06 8.30
C LYS A 164 11.00 -18.18 7.15
N ASP A 165 10.62 -18.51 5.92
CA ASP A 165 11.00 -17.79 4.69
C ASP A 165 9.82 -17.04 4.05
N THR A 166 8.70 -16.87 4.78
CA THR A 166 7.51 -16.16 4.32
C THR A 166 7.50 -14.73 4.85
N TYR A 167 7.20 -13.78 3.97
CA TYR A 167 7.13 -12.35 4.29
C TYR A 167 5.81 -11.78 3.77
N VAL A 168 5.12 -10.99 4.60
CA VAL A 168 3.91 -10.26 4.22
C VAL A 168 4.24 -8.80 4.04
N ILE A 169 3.98 -8.26 2.85
CA ILE A 169 4.20 -6.83 2.53
C ILE A 169 2.85 -6.18 2.33
N HIS A 170 2.60 -5.07 3.02
CA HIS A 170 1.30 -4.40 3.02
C HIS A 170 1.39 -2.88 3.22
N GLY A 171 0.25 -2.19 2.97
CA GLY A 171 0.00 -0.77 3.23
C GLY A 171 -1.16 -0.56 4.20
N HIS A 172 -2.13 0.27 3.81
CA HIS A 172 -3.42 0.51 4.44
C HIS A 172 -3.40 1.16 5.83
N THR A 173 -2.50 0.73 6.69
CA THR A 173 -2.37 1.29 8.04
C THR A 173 -1.08 2.08 8.09
N PRO A 174 -1.16 3.43 8.08
CA PRO A 174 0.04 4.25 8.10
C PRO A 174 0.97 3.86 9.25
N VAL A 175 2.25 3.75 8.94
CA VAL A 175 3.28 3.39 9.94
C VAL A 175 3.27 4.30 11.16
N THR A 176 2.75 5.52 11.03
CA THR A 176 2.62 6.52 12.11
C THR A 176 1.32 6.45 12.88
N ALA A 177 0.34 5.68 12.43
CA ALA A 177 -1.01 5.68 13.00
C ALA A 177 -1.25 4.56 14.03
N GLU A 178 -0.51 3.45 13.94
CA GLU A 178 -0.70 2.29 14.79
C GLU A 178 0.48 2.11 15.75
N PRO A 179 0.26 2.20 17.08
CA PRO A 179 1.34 2.06 18.06
C PRO A 179 2.15 0.77 17.94
N ALA A 180 1.52 -0.33 17.49
CA ALA A 180 2.23 -1.59 17.28
C ALA A 180 3.24 -1.50 16.13
N LEU A 181 2.93 -0.76 15.07
CA LEU A 181 3.86 -0.52 13.97
C LEU A 181 4.96 0.47 14.37
N ILE A 182 4.60 1.53 15.06
CA ILE A 182 5.50 2.55 15.57
C ILE A 182 6.59 1.93 16.46
N LYS A 183 6.19 1.08 17.41
CA LYS A 183 7.11 0.41 18.35
C LYS A 183 8.26 -0.36 17.68
N TRP A 184 8.05 -0.82 16.46
CA TRP A 184 9.05 -1.60 15.72
C TRP A 184 9.86 -0.77 14.72
N MET A 185 9.49 0.52 14.53
CA MET A 185 10.15 1.38 13.56
C MET A 185 11.33 2.16 14.11
N ASP A 186 11.12 2.85 15.20
CA ASP A 186 12.15 3.67 15.85
C ASP A 186 11.74 3.93 17.32
N PRO A 187 12.63 3.73 18.31
CA PRO A 187 12.36 4.04 19.71
C PRO A 187 12.14 5.52 20.00
N ARG A 188 12.29 6.43 19.04
CA ARG A 188 12.27 7.89 19.21
C ARG A 188 10.91 8.52 18.93
N LEU A 189 9.87 8.08 19.64
CA LEU A 189 8.51 8.60 19.48
C LEU A 189 8.09 9.56 20.59
N PRO A 190 7.05 10.41 20.37
CA PRO A 190 6.53 11.27 21.42
C PRO A 190 6.21 10.45 22.69
N GLY A 191 6.90 10.80 23.80
CA GLY A 191 6.81 10.07 25.07
C GLY A 191 7.94 9.07 25.34
N ASP A 192 8.79 8.77 24.36
CA ASP A 192 10.05 8.07 24.56
C ASP A 192 11.14 9.08 25.03
N GLU A 193 12.06 8.62 25.88
CA GLU A 193 13.21 9.43 26.33
C GLU A 193 14.14 9.86 25.20
N ASN A 194 14.06 9.15 24.06
CA ASN A 194 14.83 9.41 22.83
C ASN A 194 13.99 10.08 21.75
N TYR A 195 12.86 10.73 22.11
CA TYR A 195 11.99 11.39 21.15
C TYR A 195 12.75 12.36 20.24
N ASP A 196 12.56 12.16 18.93
CA ASP A 196 13.10 13.01 17.89
C ASP A 196 11.94 13.74 17.18
N PRO A 197 11.81 15.08 17.39
CA PRO A 197 10.76 15.84 16.71
C PRO A 197 10.93 15.91 15.19
N GLU A 198 12.12 15.58 14.68
CA GLU A 198 12.41 15.49 13.25
C GLU A 198 12.21 14.06 12.70
N TYR A 199 11.54 13.20 13.50
CA TYR A 199 11.29 11.83 13.09
C TYR A 199 10.59 11.75 11.72
N THR A 200 11.23 11.03 10.82
CA THR A 200 10.75 10.81 9.46
C THR A 200 10.24 9.36 9.32
N PRO A 201 8.99 9.14 8.91
CA PRO A 201 8.44 7.80 8.74
C PRO A 201 9.29 6.89 7.85
N ARG A 202 9.43 5.64 8.25
CA ARG A 202 10.16 4.60 7.51
C ARG A 202 9.34 3.33 7.43
N VAL A 203 9.71 2.45 6.52
CA VAL A 203 9.15 1.10 6.41
C VAL A 203 9.23 0.40 7.77
N SER A 204 8.07 -0.02 8.28
CA SER A 204 7.98 -0.77 9.53
C SER A 204 8.18 -2.25 9.29
N ARG A 205 9.06 -2.86 10.07
CA ARG A 205 9.29 -4.32 10.07
C ARG A 205 8.97 -4.87 11.44
N TYR A 206 7.96 -5.70 11.54
CA TYR A 206 7.47 -6.29 12.77
C TYR A 206 7.28 -7.81 12.62
N CYS A 207 6.80 -8.50 13.65
CA CYS A 207 6.77 -9.96 13.64
C CYS A 207 8.15 -10.55 13.29
N ARG A 208 9.22 -10.08 13.99
CA ARG A 208 10.64 -10.42 13.73
C ARG A 208 11.10 -10.17 12.29
N GLY A 209 10.51 -9.17 11.63
CA GLY A 209 10.86 -8.76 10.26
C GLY A 209 10.08 -9.47 9.16
N HIS A 210 9.16 -10.39 9.52
CA HIS A 210 8.36 -11.13 8.54
C HIS A 210 7.13 -10.38 8.04
N LYS A 211 6.72 -9.33 8.73
CA LYS A 211 5.68 -8.38 8.27
C LYS A 211 6.33 -7.04 7.99
N ILE A 212 5.99 -6.47 6.84
CA ILE A 212 6.60 -5.26 6.30
C ILE A 212 5.49 -4.31 5.89
N CYS A 213 5.31 -3.23 6.64
CA CYS A 213 4.38 -2.16 6.30
C CYS A 213 5.09 -1.05 5.56
N ILE A 214 4.59 -0.70 4.37
CA ILE A 214 5.17 0.31 3.48
C ILE A 214 4.30 1.56 3.30
N ASP A 215 3.19 1.68 4.02
CA ASP A 215 2.35 2.89 4.02
C ASP A 215 2.98 3.98 4.88
N MET A 216 3.57 4.96 4.25
CA MET A 216 4.21 6.10 4.94
C MET A 216 3.19 7.12 5.45
N GLY A 217 1.90 6.98 5.14
CA GLY A 217 0.89 7.99 5.43
C GLY A 217 1.07 9.25 4.59
N CYS A 218 1.34 9.12 3.30
CA CYS A 218 1.81 10.20 2.43
C CYS A 218 0.94 11.46 2.45
N PHE A 219 -0.36 11.32 2.68
CA PHE A 219 -1.27 12.46 2.82
C PHE A 219 -0.95 13.34 4.05
N TYR A 220 -0.42 12.74 5.13
CA TYR A 220 -0.09 13.47 6.37
C TYR A 220 1.40 13.84 6.45
N THR A 221 2.25 13.00 5.86
CA THR A 221 3.70 13.07 6.03
C THR A 221 4.42 13.65 4.83
N SER A 222 3.69 13.84 3.72
CA SER A 222 4.27 14.22 2.42
C SER A 222 5.40 13.27 1.98
N ARG A 223 5.35 11.99 2.40
CA ARG A 223 6.39 10.99 2.16
C ARG A 223 5.80 9.69 1.67
N THR A 224 6.49 9.05 0.72
CA THR A 224 6.21 7.68 0.25
C THR A 224 7.51 6.90 0.06
N CYS A 225 7.41 5.61 -0.30
CA CYS A 225 8.57 4.82 -0.65
C CYS A 225 8.31 3.85 -1.82
N LEU A 226 9.40 3.48 -2.49
CA LEU A 226 9.51 2.25 -3.27
C LEU A 226 10.27 1.21 -2.43
N PHE A 227 9.67 0.06 -2.23
CA PHE A 227 10.29 -1.05 -1.52
C PHE A 227 10.75 -2.11 -2.52
N ASN A 228 12.06 -2.37 -2.58
CA ASN A 228 12.62 -3.41 -3.43
C ASN A 228 12.41 -4.78 -2.79
N ILE A 229 11.64 -5.64 -3.45
CA ILE A 229 11.27 -6.96 -2.90
C ILE A 229 12.40 -7.99 -2.98
N ASP A 230 13.45 -7.73 -3.73
CA ASP A 230 14.59 -8.61 -3.86
C ASP A 230 15.70 -8.31 -2.85
N THR A 231 15.96 -7.01 -2.58
CA THR A 231 16.98 -6.58 -1.62
C THR A 231 16.40 -6.24 -0.25
N PHE A 232 15.07 -6.10 -0.15
CA PHE A 232 14.38 -5.57 1.03
C PHE A 232 14.82 -4.16 1.45
N GLU A 233 15.29 -3.35 0.51
CA GLU A 233 15.64 -1.95 0.73
C GLU A 233 14.51 -1.02 0.31
N ALA A 234 14.38 0.11 1.01
CA ALA A 234 13.41 1.14 0.70
C ALA A 234 14.09 2.41 0.18
N ILE A 235 13.52 2.99 -0.87
CA ILE A 235 13.89 4.29 -1.42
C ILE A 235 12.74 5.24 -1.08
N TYR A 236 13.05 6.36 -0.46
CA TYR A 236 12.05 7.31 0.03
C TYR A 236 11.98 8.54 -0.86
N PHE A 237 10.77 9.06 -1.00
CA PHE A 237 10.45 10.29 -1.75
C PHE A 237 9.68 11.23 -0.83
N ASP A 238 10.12 12.48 -0.78
CA ASP A 238 9.56 13.52 0.08
C ASP A 238 9.05 14.69 -0.76
N ASN A 239 7.87 15.17 -0.46
CA ASN A 239 7.40 16.44 -1.00
C ASN A 239 7.81 17.56 -0.04
N LYS A 240 8.92 18.25 -0.36
CA LYS A 240 9.52 19.28 0.52
C LYS A 240 8.87 20.66 0.39
N GLU A 241 7.88 20.81 -0.47
CA GLU A 241 7.27 22.12 -0.73
C GLU A 241 6.09 22.45 0.20
N ASP A 242 5.65 21.53 1.05
CA ASP A 242 4.45 21.66 1.90
C ASP A 242 4.73 21.66 3.42
N ILE A 243 5.97 21.97 3.85
CA ILE A 243 6.34 22.11 5.28
C ILE A 243 6.65 23.56 5.62
#